data_5e1830c9eb5f74354217dfc8bcfe867a
#
_entry.id   5e1830c9eb5f74354217dfc8bcfe867a
#
_cell.length_a   1.000
_cell.length_b   1.000
_cell.length_c   1.000
_cell.angle_alpha   90.00
_cell.angle_beta   90.00
_cell.angle_gamma   90.00
#
_symmetry.space_group_name_H-M   'P 1'
#
loop_
_entity.id
_entity.type
_entity.pdbx_description
1 polymer ?
#
loop_
_entity_poly.entity_id
_entity_poly.type
_entity_poly.pdbx_seq_one_letter_code
_entity_poly.pdbx_strand_id
1 'polypeptide(L)'
;MSARPYNGAISLALTLLMPLSNIFGGATFVALSLRMSRLIFIKQISIALLGLSLIGLVINISIDELLISALMTWLPALLLVILIKKTRSLIFSVQLLAVFSVLFLLLFFWLIEQPVLFWNEVLMNVSDVLNQGGLVEQARLLTESITNIAQQMTIVVIAMTWSIYSVILILGCAIYRKSINDENIFGNFTDLNFGRFLAIMTAISSLFLFIFDVDWLNNLAYLCFSFFWLQGLSFLHWLHQKRIIPSMGLILTYVMLPFFNILLIMLLAIVGYTDAWFNYRNRIKN
;
A
#
# COMPACT_ATOMS: atom_id res chain seq x y z
N MET A 1 1.91 19.72 -16.42
CA MET A 1 1.15 18.53 -16.86
C MET A 1 -0.19 18.83 -17.57
N SER A 2 -0.57 20.05 -17.86
CA SER A 2 -1.92 20.35 -18.37
C SER A 2 -1.98 21.02 -19.73
N ALA A 3 -0.88 21.14 -20.44
CA ALA A 3 -0.86 21.93 -21.69
C ALA A 3 -1.28 21.17 -22.95
N ARG A 4 -1.47 19.84 -22.88
CA ARG A 4 -1.87 19.02 -24.04
C ARG A 4 -3.03 18.10 -23.68
N PRO A 5 -4.04 17.94 -24.56
CA PRO A 5 -5.27 17.22 -24.26
C PRO A 5 -5.09 15.72 -23.97
N TYR A 6 -3.96 15.12 -24.37
CA TYR A 6 -3.71 13.66 -24.21
C TYR A 6 -2.70 13.28 -23.14
N ASN A 7 -2.08 14.26 -22.43
CA ASN A 7 -1.06 13.97 -21.43
C ASN A 7 -1.53 13.05 -20.30
N GLY A 8 -2.81 13.14 -19.92
CA GLY A 8 -3.39 12.27 -18.89
C GLY A 8 -3.45 10.81 -19.34
N ALA A 9 -3.92 10.56 -20.57
CA ALA A 9 -3.99 9.22 -21.14
C ALA A 9 -2.60 8.58 -21.30
N ILE A 10 -1.63 9.35 -21.81
CA ILE A 10 -0.25 8.91 -21.94
C ILE A 10 0.34 8.55 -20.58
N SER A 11 0.11 9.38 -19.55
CA SER A 11 0.61 9.11 -18.20
C SER A 11 -0.02 7.83 -17.62
N LEU A 12 -1.32 7.61 -17.81
CA LEU A 12 -2.01 6.39 -17.36
C LEU A 12 -1.47 5.14 -18.05
N ALA A 13 -1.28 5.19 -19.37
CA ALA A 13 -0.77 4.05 -20.13
C ALA A 13 0.69 3.74 -19.76
N LEU A 14 1.56 4.75 -19.72
CA LEU A 14 2.99 4.56 -19.42
C LEU A 14 3.21 4.02 -18.00
N THR A 15 2.45 4.50 -17.01
CA THR A 15 2.62 4.04 -15.62
C THR A 15 2.17 2.60 -15.39
N LEU A 16 1.29 2.05 -16.25
CA LEU A 16 0.94 0.63 -16.22
C LEU A 16 2.03 -0.27 -16.83
N LEU A 17 2.88 0.27 -17.69
CA LEU A 17 3.99 -0.46 -18.32
C LEU A 17 5.29 -0.39 -17.49
N MET A 18 5.31 0.40 -16.42
CA MET A 18 6.48 0.53 -15.55
C MET A 18 6.55 -0.61 -14.51
N PRO A 19 7.75 -0.93 -14.00
CA PRO A 19 7.87 -1.73 -12.78
C PRO A 19 7.05 -1.09 -11.65
N LEU A 20 6.46 -1.93 -10.78
CA LEU A 20 5.54 -1.47 -9.74
C LEU A 20 4.32 -0.71 -10.30
N SER A 21 3.82 -1.18 -11.45
CA SER A 21 2.68 -0.59 -12.18
C SER A 21 1.47 -0.30 -11.28
N ASN A 22 1.17 -1.18 -10.33
CA ASN A 22 0.07 -1.00 -9.37
C ASN A 22 0.24 0.29 -8.54
N ILE A 23 1.45 0.60 -8.08
CA ILE A 23 1.72 1.78 -7.25
C ILE A 23 1.70 3.05 -8.12
N PHE A 24 2.52 3.08 -9.19
CA PHE A 24 2.62 4.27 -10.04
C PHE A 24 1.35 4.51 -10.86
N GLY A 25 0.75 3.46 -11.40
CA GLY A 25 -0.51 3.52 -12.13
C GLY A 25 -1.67 3.96 -11.24
N GLY A 26 -1.78 3.38 -10.05
CA GLY A 26 -2.79 3.76 -9.06
C GLY A 26 -2.63 5.20 -8.57
N ALA A 27 -1.40 5.63 -8.24
CA ALA A 27 -1.14 7.00 -7.80
C ALA A 27 -1.43 8.03 -8.91
N THR A 28 -1.06 7.74 -10.15
CA THR A 28 -1.37 8.58 -11.31
C THR A 28 -2.87 8.66 -11.55
N PHE A 29 -3.59 7.53 -11.43
CA PHE A 29 -5.05 7.50 -11.53
C PHE A 29 -5.72 8.37 -10.45
N VAL A 30 -5.30 8.25 -9.19
CA VAL A 30 -5.80 9.09 -8.09
C VAL A 30 -5.55 10.56 -8.39
N ALA A 31 -4.33 10.95 -8.75
CA ALA A 31 -3.96 12.34 -9.02
C ALA A 31 -4.77 12.96 -10.17
N LEU A 32 -4.93 12.23 -11.28
CA LEU A 32 -5.69 12.71 -12.45
C LEU A 32 -7.20 12.77 -12.16
N SER A 33 -7.75 11.79 -11.46
CA SER A 33 -9.17 11.78 -11.07
C SER A 33 -9.53 12.90 -10.09
N LEU A 34 -8.59 13.33 -9.26
CA LEU A 34 -8.77 14.50 -8.39
C LEU A 34 -8.72 15.82 -9.17
N ARG A 35 -7.91 15.89 -10.21
CA ARG A 35 -7.64 17.10 -10.99
C ARG A 35 -8.68 17.38 -12.08
N MET A 36 -9.20 16.34 -12.75
CA MET A 36 -10.01 16.47 -13.94
C MET A 36 -11.52 16.38 -13.61
N SER A 37 -12.37 16.99 -14.43
CA SER A 37 -13.79 16.71 -14.39
C SER A 37 -14.07 15.27 -14.80
N ARG A 38 -15.19 14.71 -14.35
CA ARG A 38 -15.54 13.30 -14.61
C ARG A 38 -15.53 12.95 -16.09
N LEU A 39 -16.10 13.81 -16.95
CA LEU A 39 -16.17 13.56 -18.41
C LEU A 39 -14.78 13.57 -19.05
N ILE A 40 -13.91 14.51 -18.68
CA ILE A 40 -12.55 14.57 -19.19
C ILE A 40 -11.77 13.34 -18.72
N PHE A 41 -11.90 12.95 -17.46
CA PHE A 41 -11.20 11.80 -16.89
C PHE A 41 -11.60 10.49 -17.58
N ILE A 42 -12.91 10.26 -17.82
CA ILE A 42 -13.39 9.10 -18.56
C ILE A 42 -12.82 9.07 -19.98
N LYS A 43 -12.79 10.19 -20.68
CA LYS A 43 -12.14 10.28 -22.01
C LYS A 43 -10.65 9.89 -21.95
N GLN A 44 -9.92 10.35 -20.90
CA GLN A 44 -8.51 9.99 -20.75
C GLN A 44 -8.32 8.48 -20.52
N ILE A 45 -9.18 7.86 -19.70
CA ILE A 45 -9.17 6.40 -19.49
C ILE A 45 -9.42 5.66 -20.81
N SER A 46 -10.44 6.06 -21.57
CA SER A 46 -10.75 5.41 -22.85
C SER A 46 -9.59 5.51 -23.84
N ILE A 47 -8.94 6.68 -23.93
CA ILE A 47 -7.77 6.88 -24.80
C ILE A 47 -6.57 6.06 -24.30
N ALA A 48 -6.38 5.97 -22.96
CA ALA A 48 -5.31 5.16 -22.38
C ALA A 48 -5.52 3.66 -22.67
N LEU A 49 -6.75 3.14 -22.56
CA LEU A 49 -7.06 1.75 -22.90
C LEU A 49 -6.84 1.45 -24.37
N LEU A 50 -7.26 2.35 -25.27
CA LEU A 50 -6.98 2.22 -26.71
C LEU A 50 -5.47 2.22 -26.99
N GLY A 51 -4.72 3.13 -26.35
CA GLY A 51 -3.27 3.17 -26.46
C GLY A 51 -2.60 1.89 -25.96
N LEU A 52 -3.03 1.35 -24.82
CA LEU A 52 -2.53 0.07 -24.28
C LEU A 52 -2.83 -1.09 -25.21
N SER A 53 -4.02 -1.14 -25.81
CA SER A 53 -4.39 -2.18 -26.78
C SER A 53 -3.54 -2.12 -28.04
N LEU A 54 -3.24 -0.92 -28.55
CA LEU A 54 -2.32 -0.73 -29.68
C LEU A 54 -0.90 -1.15 -29.35
N ILE A 55 -0.41 -0.80 -28.15
CA ILE A 55 0.92 -1.21 -27.67
C ILE A 55 0.97 -2.75 -27.56
N GLY A 56 -0.05 -3.37 -26.96
CA GLY A 56 -0.16 -4.84 -26.85
C GLY A 56 -0.02 -5.54 -28.19
N LEU A 57 -0.68 -5.02 -29.24
CA LEU A 57 -0.57 -5.55 -30.61
C LEU A 57 0.86 -5.43 -31.17
N VAL A 58 1.57 -4.34 -30.86
CA VAL A 58 2.92 -4.10 -31.38
C VAL A 58 3.96 -4.99 -30.68
N ILE A 59 3.83 -5.18 -29.36
CA ILE A 59 4.82 -5.93 -28.55
C ILE A 59 4.43 -7.40 -28.32
N ASN A 60 3.36 -7.87 -28.96
CA ASN A 60 2.83 -9.25 -28.82
C ASN A 60 2.49 -9.65 -27.38
N ILE A 61 2.00 -8.71 -26.56
CA ILE A 61 1.39 -9.01 -25.26
C ILE A 61 -0.12 -9.14 -25.47
N SER A 62 -0.76 -10.09 -24.80
CA SER A 62 -2.20 -10.28 -24.89
C SER A 62 -2.95 -9.02 -24.41
N ILE A 63 -3.93 -8.57 -25.23
CA ILE A 63 -4.73 -7.37 -24.90
C ILE A 63 -5.48 -7.61 -23.59
N ASP A 64 -5.97 -8.84 -23.39
CA ASP A 64 -6.72 -9.21 -22.18
C ASP A 64 -5.88 -9.06 -20.92
N GLU A 65 -4.61 -9.45 -20.94
CA GLU A 65 -3.69 -9.26 -19.79
C GLU A 65 -3.50 -7.78 -19.46
N LEU A 66 -3.32 -6.92 -20.47
CA LEU A 66 -3.17 -5.49 -20.26
C LEU A 66 -4.46 -4.85 -19.71
N LEU A 67 -5.62 -5.26 -20.22
CA LEU A 67 -6.91 -4.77 -19.74
C LEU A 67 -7.21 -5.24 -18.31
N ILE A 68 -6.91 -6.50 -18.00
CA ILE A 68 -7.04 -7.04 -16.63
C ILE A 68 -6.10 -6.29 -15.68
N SER A 69 -4.85 -6.07 -16.06
CA SER A 69 -3.88 -5.29 -15.28
C SER A 69 -4.37 -3.87 -15.02
N ALA A 70 -4.92 -3.20 -16.04
CA ALA A 70 -5.52 -1.87 -15.90
C ALA A 70 -6.71 -1.89 -14.93
N LEU A 71 -7.60 -2.86 -15.06
CA LEU A 71 -8.77 -3.01 -14.19
C LEU A 71 -8.36 -3.25 -12.73
N MET A 72 -7.42 -4.18 -12.51
CA MET A 72 -6.92 -4.52 -11.17
C MET A 72 -6.20 -3.35 -10.49
N THR A 73 -5.60 -2.44 -11.28
CA THR A 73 -4.94 -1.25 -10.74
C THR A 73 -5.93 -0.09 -10.52
N TRP A 74 -6.79 0.18 -11.49
CA TRP A 74 -7.62 1.40 -11.48
C TRP A 74 -8.90 1.26 -10.67
N LEU A 75 -9.48 0.06 -10.55
CA LEU A 75 -10.72 -0.13 -9.80
C LEU A 75 -10.49 0.12 -8.29
N PRO A 76 -9.46 -0.45 -7.63
CA PRO A 76 -9.16 -0.07 -6.25
C PRO A 76 -8.75 1.40 -6.11
N ALA A 77 -7.98 1.96 -7.07
CA ALA A 77 -7.63 3.37 -7.06
C ALA A 77 -8.86 4.29 -7.12
N LEU A 78 -9.93 3.89 -7.81
CA LEU A 78 -11.20 4.61 -7.82
C LEU A 78 -11.85 4.64 -6.42
N LEU A 79 -11.79 3.54 -5.67
CA LEU A 79 -12.28 3.51 -4.28
C LEU A 79 -11.49 4.48 -3.40
N LEU A 80 -10.16 4.56 -3.58
CA LEU A 80 -9.33 5.53 -2.88
C LEU A 80 -9.70 6.98 -3.22
N VAL A 81 -10.03 7.26 -4.48
CA VAL A 81 -10.52 8.60 -4.90
C VAL A 81 -11.85 8.93 -4.22
N ILE A 82 -12.77 7.99 -4.14
CA ILE A 82 -14.04 8.18 -3.44
C ILE A 82 -13.79 8.45 -1.96
N LEU A 83 -12.90 7.68 -1.35
CA LEU A 83 -12.53 7.81 0.05
C LEU A 83 -11.97 9.20 0.35
N ILE A 84 -10.93 9.66 -0.36
CA ILE A 84 -10.30 10.95 -0.11
C ILE A 84 -11.23 12.14 -0.41
N LYS A 85 -12.11 12.02 -1.43
CA LYS A 85 -13.12 13.04 -1.71
C LYS A 85 -14.17 13.16 -0.61
N LYS A 86 -14.53 12.06 0.05
CA LYS A 86 -15.49 12.06 1.17
C LYS A 86 -14.87 12.55 2.47
N THR A 87 -13.69 12.06 2.79
CA THR A 87 -13.01 12.36 4.06
C THR A 87 -12.39 13.76 4.09
N ARG A 88 -11.97 14.26 2.93
CA ARG A 88 -11.21 15.51 2.78
C ARG A 88 -9.92 15.54 3.62
N SER A 89 -9.44 14.38 4.07
CA SER A 89 -8.26 14.24 4.92
C SER A 89 -7.46 13.00 4.55
N LEU A 90 -6.18 13.20 4.19
CA LEU A 90 -5.25 12.11 3.89
C LEU A 90 -5.06 11.20 5.10
N ILE A 91 -4.84 11.81 6.28
CA ILE A 91 -4.62 11.09 7.53
C ILE A 91 -5.81 10.20 7.86
N PHE A 92 -7.00 10.78 7.85
CA PHE A 92 -8.23 10.05 8.16
C PHE A 92 -8.52 8.95 7.13
N SER A 93 -8.19 9.17 5.85
CA SER A 93 -8.33 8.14 4.82
C SER A 93 -7.40 6.94 5.08
N VAL A 94 -6.14 7.19 5.44
CA VAL A 94 -5.17 6.11 5.77
C VAL A 94 -5.59 5.38 7.05
N GLN A 95 -6.12 6.07 8.04
CA GLN A 95 -6.68 5.45 9.26
C GLN A 95 -7.90 4.60 8.94
N LEU A 96 -8.80 5.03 8.06
CA LEU A 96 -9.95 4.23 7.62
C LEU A 96 -9.51 2.97 6.85
N LEU A 97 -8.47 3.07 6.01
CA LEU A 97 -7.90 1.89 5.36
C LEU A 97 -7.36 0.88 6.39
N ALA A 98 -6.74 1.35 7.47
CA ALA A 98 -6.31 0.47 8.57
C ALA A 98 -7.50 -0.21 9.27
N VAL A 99 -8.57 0.53 9.54
CA VAL A 99 -9.81 -0.04 10.11
C VAL A 99 -10.41 -1.08 9.17
N PHE A 100 -10.50 -0.81 7.86
CA PHE A 100 -11.00 -1.78 6.88
C PHE A 100 -10.12 -3.03 6.82
N SER A 101 -8.80 -2.89 6.96
CA SER A 101 -7.88 -4.03 6.98
C SER A 101 -8.08 -4.92 8.21
N VAL A 102 -8.33 -4.31 9.39
CA VAL A 102 -8.70 -5.05 10.61
C VAL A 102 -10.04 -5.77 10.44
N LEU A 103 -11.05 -5.08 9.91
CA LEU A 103 -12.36 -5.69 9.66
C LEU A 103 -12.26 -6.84 8.64
N PHE A 104 -11.44 -6.68 7.61
CA PHE A 104 -11.20 -7.74 6.63
C PHE A 104 -10.47 -8.94 7.26
N LEU A 105 -9.49 -8.71 8.14
CA LEU A 105 -8.83 -9.77 8.89
C LEU A 105 -9.83 -10.59 9.70
N LEU A 106 -10.67 -9.90 10.50
CA LEU A 106 -11.66 -10.55 11.34
C LEU A 106 -12.70 -11.31 10.51
N LEU A 107 -13.15 -10.72 9.40
CA LEU A 107 -14.07 -11.35 8.45
C LEU A 107 -13.45 -12.60 7.82
N PHE A 108 -12.17 -12.54 7.44
CA PHE A 108 -11.46 -13.68 6.86
C PHE A 108 -11.42 -14.87 7.83
N PHE A 109 -11.02 -14.64 9.09
CA PHE A 109 -11.00 -15.69 10.12
C PHE A 109 -12.40 -16.18 10.50
N TRP A 110 -13.43 -15.36 10.32
CA TRP A 110 -14.82 -15.78 10.54
C TRP A 110 -15.36 -16.65 9.40
N LEU A 111 -14.98 -16.37 8.16
CA LEU A 111 -15.44 -17.11 6.97
C LEU A 111 -14.62 -18.36 6.70
N ILE A 112 -13.33 -18.34 6.98
CA ILE A 112 -12.40 -19.42 6.69
C ILE A 112 -12.04 -20.14 7.99
N GLU A 113 -12.63 -21.30 8.20
CA GLU A 113 -12.44 -22.09 9.42
C GLU A 113 -10.96 -22.54 9.59
N GLN A 114 -10.29 -22.85 8.48
CA GLN A 114 -8.91 -23.35 8.47
C GLN A 114 -8.02 -22.52 7.53
N PRO A 115 -7.59 -21.32 7.97
CA PRO A 115 -6.80 -20.42 7.15
C PRO A 115 -5.49 -21.01 6.60
N VAL A 116 -4.81 -21.83 7.40
CA VAL A 116 -3.55 -22.47 6.99
C VAL A 116 -3.77 -23.45 5.83
N LEU A 117 -4.84 -24.25 5.87
CA LEU A 117 -5.18 -25.16 4.76
C LEU A 117 -5.56 -24.39 3.51
N PHE A 118 -6.36 -23.34 3.63
CA PHE A 118 -6.69 -22.46 2.52
C PHE A 118 -5.43 -21.91 1.84
N TRP A 119 -4.47 -21.40 2.61
CA TRP A 119 -3.23 -20.88 2.05
C TRP A 119 -2.31 -21.97 1.50
N ASN A 120 -2.31 -23.16 2.09
CA ASN A 120 -1.57 -24.31 1.54
C ASN A 120 -2.06 -24.65 0.13
N GLU A 121 -3.38 -24.70 -0.10
CA GLU A 121 -3.94 -24.95 -1.43
C GLU A 121 -3.54 -23.85 -2.44
N VAL A 122 -3.63 -22.59 -2.03
CA VAL A 122 -3.22 -21.46 -2.88
C VAL A 122 -1.74 -21.56 -3.24
N LEU A 123 -0.87 -21.85 -2.26
CA LEU A 123 0.57 -21.94 -2.48
C LEU A 123 0.96 -23.18 -3.31
N MET A 124 0.23 -24.30 -3.20
CA MET A 124 0.41 -25.45 -4.08
C MET A 124 0.11 -25.10 -5.53
N ASN A 125 -1.00 -24.39 -5.79
CA ASN A 125 -1.32 -23.92 -7.13
C ASN A 125 -0.22 -22.99 -7.69
N VAL A 126 0.36 -22.12 -6.86
CA VAL A 126 1.50 -21.28 -7.26
C VAL A 126 2.72 -22.14 -7.58
N SER A 127 3.02 -23.17 -6.78
CA SER A 127 4.11 -24.10 -7.05
C SER A 127 3.94 -24.83 -8.40
N ASP A 128 2.72 -25.25 -8.72
CA ASP A 128 2.42 -25.89 -9.99
C ASP A 128 2.63 -24.96 -11.18
N VAL A 129 2.21 -23.68 -11.06
CA VAL A 129 2.46 -22.66 -12.08
C VAL A 129 3.97 -22.40 -12.26
N LEU A 130 4.74 -22.35 -11.17
CA LEU A 130 6.19 -22.21 -11.23
C LEU A 130 6.84 -23.39 -11.95
N ASN A 131 6.41 -24.64 -11.64
CA ASN A 131 6.89 -25.85 -12.31
C ASN A 131 6.60 -25.83 -13.81
N GLN A 132 5.38 -25.45 -14.21
CA GLN A 132 5.00 -25.32 -15.61
C GLN A 132 5.78 -24.22 -16.33
N GLY A 133 6.14 -23.16 -15.63
CA GLY A 133 7.00 -22.07 -16.13
C GLY A 133 8.49 -22.41 -16.19
N GLY A 134 8.89 -23.65 -15.83
CA GLY A 134 10.31 -24.07 -15.82
C GLY A 134 11.11 -23.62 -14.60
N LEU A 135 10.46 -23.01 -13.59
CA LEU A 135 11.08 -22.54 -12.34
C LEU A 135 11.04 -23.66 -11.27
N VAL A 136 11.57 -24.84 -11.61
CA VAL A 136 11.45 -26.08 -10.81
C VAL A 136 12.08 -25.93 -9.43
N GLU A 137 13.25 -25.28 -9.33
CA GLU A 137 13.93 -25.11 -8.05
C GLU A 137 13.16 -24.17 -7.11
N GLN A 138 12.57 -23.10 -7.64
CA GLN A 138 11.73 -22.17 -6.86
C GLN A 138 10.45 -22.87 -6.37
N ALA A 139 9.84 -23.71 -7.21
CA ALA A 139 8.68 -24.53 -6.84
C ALA A 139 9.03 -25.53 -5.72
N ARG A 140 10.19 -26.17 -5.79
CA ARG A 140 10.68 -27.09 -4.75
C ARG A 140 10.87 -26.38 -3.43
N LEU A 141 11.58 -25.25 -3.41
CA LEU A 141 11.80 -24.45 -2.20
C LEU A 141 10.49 -23.95 -1.58
N LEU A 142 9.53 -23.56 -2.42
CA LEU A 142 8.19 -23.17 -1.97
C LEU A 142 7.48 -24.35 -1.29
N THR A 143 7.49 -25.52 -1.91
CA THR A 143 6.83 -26.73 -1.39
C THR A 143 7.44 -27.21 -0.08
N GLU A 144 8.77 -27.14 0.07
CA GLU A 144 9.47 -27.50 1.32
C GLU A 144 9.11 -26.58 2.49
N SER A 145 8.78 -25.32 2.20
CA SER A 145 8.48 -24.30 3.23
C SER A 145 7.00 -23.97 3.33
N ILE A 146 6.13 -24.67 2.62
CA ILE A 146 4.73 -24.29 2.38
C ILE A 146 3.93 -24.07 3.66
N THR A 147 4.06 -24.95 4.63
CA THR A 147 3.32 -24.86 5.91
C THR A 147 3.73 -23.62 6.72
N ASN A 148 5.03 -23.34 6.79
CA ASN A 148 5.55 -22.18 7.50
C ASN A 148 5.12 -20.86 6.84
N ILE A 149 5.11 -20.83 5.50
CA ILE A 149 4.66 -19.67 4.73
C ILE A 149 3.13 -19.50 4.90
N ALA A 150 2.35 -20.57 4.79
CA ALA A 150 0.90 -20.53 4.90
C ALA A 150 0.41 -19.96 6.25
N GLN A 151 1.10 -20.26 7.35
CA GLN A 151 0.77 -19.71 8.68
C GLN A 151 0.85 -18.17 8.72
N GLN A 152 1.73 -17.58 7.93
CA GLN A 152 1.96 -16.13 7.92
C GLN A 152 1.25 -15.41 6.76
N MET A 153 0.68 -16.14 5.79
CA MET A 153 0.14 -15.55 4.57
C MET A 153 -0.99 -14.55 4.83
N THR A 154 -1.89 -14.83 5.78
CA THR A 154 -3.01 -13.92 6.07
C THR A 154 -2.52 -12.53 6.46
N ILE A 155 -1.60 -12.45 7.43
CA ILE A 155 -1.06 -11.15 7.87
C ILE A 155 -0.23 -10.48 6.77
N VAL A 156 0.59 -11.23 6.05
CA VAL A 156 1.42 -10.68 4.97
C VAL A 156 0.56 -10.07 3.87
N VAL A 157 -0.45 -10.79 3.39
CA VAL A 157 -1.33 -10.32 2.32
C VAL A 157 -2.11 -9.07 2.74
N ILE A 158 -2.69 -9.06 3.95
CA ILE A 158 -3.49 -7.92 4.42
C ILE A 158 -2.60 -6.70 4.68
N ALA A 159 -1.45 -6.87 5.35
CA ALA A 159 -0.53 -5.78 5.65
C ALA A 159 0.09 -5.19 4.37
N MET A 160 0.47 -6.04 3.39
CA MET A 160 0.97 -5.58 2.10
C MET A 160 -0.10 -4.83 1.32
N THR A 161 -1.32 -5.36 1.26
CA THR A 161 -2.45 -4.71 0.58
C THR A 161 -2.74 -3.34 1.17
N TRP A 162 -2.85 -3.25 2.50
CA TRP A 162 -3.01 -1.96 3.19
C TRP A 162 -1.86 -1.00 2.89
N SER A 163 -0.62 -1.47 2.95
CA SER A 163 0.57 -0.66 2.70
C SER A 163 0.58 -0.10 1.27
N ILE A 164 0.32 -0.95 0.27
CA ILE A 164 0.28 -0.55 -1.14
C ILE A 164 -0.79 0.52 -1.36
N TYR A 165 -2.03 0.32 -0.89
CA TYR A 165 -3.10 1.28 -1.10
C TYR A 165 -2.90 2.58 -0.32
N SER A 166 -2.29 2.53 0.86
CA SER A 166 -1.89 3.72 1.60
C SER A 166 -0.83 4.52 0.85
N VAL A 167 0.20 3.86 0.32
CA VAL A 167 1.24 4.50 -0.51
C VAL A 167 0.66 5.09 -1.80
N ILE A 168 -0.22 4.37 -2.50
CA ILE A 168 -0.92 4.88 -3.68
C ILE A 168 -1.68 6.17 -3.36
N LEU A 169 -2.42 6.18 -2.25
CA LEU A 169 -3.19 7.35 -1.83
C LEU A 169 -2.29 8.54 -1.49
N ILE A 170 -1.21 8.30 -0.72
CA ILE A 170 -0.24 9.32 -0.33
C ILE A 170 0.44 9.93 -1.55
N LEU A 171 0.96 9.08 -2.46
CA LEU A 171 1.61 9.52 -3.68
C LEU A 171 0.64 10.25 -4.61
N GLY A 172 -0.56 9.72 -4.81
CA GLY A 172 -1.59 10.33 -5.64
C GLY A 172 -1.98 11.72 -5.14
N CYS A 173 -2.20 11.88 -3.83
CA CYS A 173 -2.47 13.19 -3.21
C CYS A 173 -1.26 14.13 -3.30
N ALA A 174 -0.04 13.63 -3.15
CA ALA A 174 1.18 14.43 -3.28
C ALA A 174 1.36 14.97 -4.71
N ILE A 175 1.16 14.14 -5.73
CA ILE A 175 1.19 14.54 -7.14
C ILE A 175 0.09 15.57 -7.43
N TYR A 176 -1.12 15.33 -6.94
CA TYR A 176 -2.24 16.26 -7.12
C TYR A 176 -1.94 17.62 -6.50
N ARG A 177 -1.52 17.70 -5.23
CA ARG A 177 -1.15 18.94 -4.52
C ARG A 177 -0.10 19.73 -5.29
N LYS A 178 0.99 19.07 -5.71
CA LYS A 178 2.04 19.69 -6.52
C LYS A 178 1.50 20.24 -7.85
N SER A 179 0.52 19.58 -8.43
CA SER A 179 -0.07 19.98 -9.72
C SER A 179 -0.95 21.23 -9.66
N ILE A 180 -1.51 21.55 -8.49
CA ILE A 180 -2.38 22.73 -8.26
C ILE A 180 -1.70 23.82 -7.41
N ASN A 181 -0.45 23.59 -6.98
CA ASN A 181 0.31 24.46 -6.08
C ASN A 181 -0.43 24.78 -4.75
N ASP A 182 -1.19 23.81 -4.22
CA ASP A 182 -1.87 23.92 -2.93
C ASP A 182 -1.36 22.79 -2.01
N GLU A 183 -0.49 23.16 -1.08
CA GLU A 183 0.13 22.22 -0.14
C GLU A 183 -0.81 21.78 0.99
N ASN A 184 -1.87 22.54 1.25
CA ASN A 184 -2.75 22.31 2.40
C ASN A 184 -3.95 21.40 2.08
N ILE A 185 -4.24 21.17 0.81
CA ILE A 185 -5.38 20.34 0.43
C ILE A 185 -5.15 18.89 0.89
N PHE A 186 -6.09 18.32 1.61
CA PHE A 186 -6.08 16.97 2.22
C PHE A 186 -5.07 16.78 3.38
N GLY A 187 -4.25 17.77 3.75
CA GLY A 187 -3.22 17.67 4.79
C GLY A 187 -1.91 17.02 4.30
N ASN A 188 -0.90 16.95 5.17
CA ASN A 188 0.44 16.48 4.82
C ASN A 188 0.69 15.07 5.32
N PHE A 189 1.48 14.29 4.56
CA PHE A 189 1.94 12.98 5.01
C PHE A 189 2.74 13.07 6.31
N THR A 190 3.53 14.14 6.48
CA THR A 190 4.33 14.39 7.69
C THR A 190 3.50 14.56 8.97
N ASP A 191 2.19 14.74 8.85
CA ASP A 191 1.29 14.86 10.00
C ASP A 191 0.60 13.53 10.35
N LEU A 192 0.89 12.44 9.63
CA LEU A 192 0.30 11.12 9.87
C LEU A 192 0.61 10.64 11.28
N ASN A 193 -0.44 10.41 12.04
CA ASN A 193 -0.39 9.84 13.38
C ASN A 193 -1.63 8.97 13.59
N PHE A 194 -1.43 7.72 13.96
CA PHE A 194 -2.52 6.80 14.28
C PHE A 194 -3.12 7.02 15.68
N GLY A 195 -2.43 7.83 16.49
CA GLY A 195 -2.89 8.19 17.82
C GLY A 195 -2.71 7.08 18.86
N ARG A 196 -3.00 7.47 20.12
CA ARG A 196 -2.87 6.55 21.26
C ARG A 196 -3.85 5.41 21.22
N PHE A 197 -5.01 5.59 20.57
CA PHE A 197 -6.03 4.53 20.52
C PHE A 197 -5.49 3.27 19.84
N LEU A 198 -4.90 3.39 18.64
CA LEU A 198 -4.31 2.26 17.95
C LEU A 198 -3.11 1.68 18.73
N ALA A 199 -2.30 2.53 19.37
CA ALA A 199 -1.18 2.08 20.20
C ALA A 199 -1.65 1.24 21.41
N ILE A 200 -2.74 1.65 22.06
CA ILE A 200 -3.37 0.89 23.16
C ILE A 200 -3.94 -0.43 22.62
N MET A 201 -4.65 -0.42 21.48
CA MET A 201 -5.17 -1.63 20.85
C MET A 201 -4.04 -2.62 20.54
N THR A 202 -2.93 -2.15 20.00
CA THR A 202 -1.74 -2.96 19.74
C THR A 202 -1.15 -3.53 21.04
N ALA A 203 -1.03 -2.72 22.10
CA ALA A 203 -0.52 -3.17 23.39
C ALA A 203 -1.44 -4.24 24.02
N ILE A 204 -2.76 -4.01 24.00
CA ILE A 204 -3.73 -4.95 24.55
C ILE A 204 -3.73 -6.26 23.77
N SER A 205 -3.80 -6.20 22.42
CA SER A 205 -3.75 -7.42 21.60
C SER A 205 -2.45 -8.20 21.81
N SER A 206 -1.30 -7.51 21.91
CA SER A 206 -0.01 -8.15 22.22
C SER A 206 0.03 -8.76 23.62
N LEU A 207 -0.62 -8.14 24.61
CA LEU A 207 -0.71 -8.70 25.96
C LEU A 207 -1.56 -9.98 25.99
N PHE A 208 -2.67 -10.00 25.27
CA PHE A 208 -3.53 -11.18 25.19
C PHE A 208 -2.85 -12.39 24.53
N LEU A 209 -1.84 -12.18 23.67
CA LEU A 209 -1.05 -13.27 23.11
C LEU A 209 -0.31 -14.12 24.16
N PHE A 210 0.04 -13.53 25.32
CA PHE A 210 0.65 -14.30 26.42
C PHE A 210 -0.35 -15.20 27.15
N ILE A 211 -1.65 -14.94 26.95
CA ILE A 211 -2.73 -15.66 27.66
C ILE A 211 -3.44 -16.63 26.71
N PHE A 212 -3.63 -16.23 25.47
CA PHE A 212 -4.39 -16.96 24.47
C PHE A 212 -3.54 -17.21 23.23
N ASP A 213 -3.27 -18.47 22.95
CA ASP A 213 -2.58 -18.88 21.70
C ASP A 213 -3.63 -19.12 20.61
N VAL A 214 -4.08 -18.02 19.97
CA VAL A 214 -5.13 -18.05 18.95
C VAL A 214 -4.66 -17.30 17.70
N ASP A 215 -4.73 -17.94 16.55
CA ASP A 215 -4.18 -17.44 15.28
C ASP A 215 -4.73 -16.06 14.87
N TRP A 216 -6.03 -15.83 14.99
CA TRP A 216 -6.60 -14.53 14.61
C TRP A 216 -6.08 -13.38 15.49
N LEU A 217 -5.83 -13.65 16.76
CA LEU A 217 -5.31 -12.65 17.70
C LEU A 217 -3.83 -12.33 17.41
N ASN A 218 -3.03 -13.35 17.08
CA ASN A 218 -1.66 -13.19 16.60
C ASN A 218 -1.62 -12.28 15.36
N ASN A 219 -2.43 -12.62 14.36
CA ASN A 219 -2.51 -11.83 13.13
C ASN A 219 -2.99 -10.39 13.40
N LEU A 220 -3.96 -10.20 14.31
CA LEU A 220 -4.45 -8.87 14.69
C LEU A 220 -3.36 -8.02 15.34
N ALA A 221 -2.61 -8.56 16.29
CA ALA A 221 -1.53 -7.84 16.97
C ALA A 221 -0.43 -7.42 16.00
N TYR A 222 0.02 -8.34 15.15
CA TYR A 222 1.01 -8.04 14.12
C TYR A 222 0.49 -7.03 13.08
N LEU A 223 -0.78 -7.12 12.67
CA LEU A 223 -1.39 -6.16 11.75
C LEU A 223 -1.43 -4.76 12.37
N CYS A 224 -1.92 -4.62 13.59
CA CYS A 224 -1.98 -3.34 14.29
C CYS A 224 -0.58 -2.74 14.47
N PHE A 225 0.42 -3.56 14.81
CA PHE A 225 1.80 -3.11 14.92
C PHE A 225 2.37 -2.69 13.55
N SER A 226 2.05 -3.43 12.50
CA SER A 226 2.54 -3.14 11.16
C SER A 226 2.12 -1.77 10.65
N PHE A 227 0.95 -1.22 11.07
CA PHE A 227 0.51 0.10 10.64
C PHE A 227 1.49 1.22 11.05
N PHE A 228 2.20 1.04 12.13
CA PHE A 228 3.13 2.06 12.63
C PHE A 228 4.37 2.27 11.77
N TRP A 229 4.71 1.35 10.82
CA TRP A 229 5.84 1.60 9.91
C TRP A 229 5.62 2.87 9.08
N LEU A 230 4.39 3.11 8.65
CA LEU A 230 4.04 4.27 7.85
C LEU A 230 4.07 5.57 8.70
N GLN A 231 3.70 5.47 9.99
CA GLN A 231 3.86 6.58 10.93
C GLN A 231 5.34 6.87 11.21
N GLY A 232 6.18 5.84 11.35
CA GLY A 232 7.63 6.00 11.51
C GLY A 232 8.27 6.66 10.29
N LEU A 233 7.87 6.25 9.08
CA LEU A 233 8.32 6.89 7.85
C LEU A 233 7.85 8.36 7.78
N SER A 234 6.60 8.63 8.17
CA SER A 234 6.07 9.99 8.30
C SER A 234 6.89 10.84 9.29
N PHE A 235 7.29 10.25 10.41
CA PHE A 235 8.12 10.93 11.41
C PHE A 235 9.52 11.26 10.86
N LEU A 236 10.16 10.36 10.10
CA LEU A 236 11.43 10.65 9.42
C LEU A 236 11.30 11.81 8.42
N HIS A 237 10.22 11.85 7.65
CA HIS A 237 9.93 12.99 6.77
C HIS A 237 9.74 14.30 7.54
N TRP A 238 9.07 14.24 8.68
CA TRP A 238 8.90 15.40 9.56
C TRP A 238 10.25 15.89 10.11
N LEU A 239 11.12 14.99 10.57
CA LEU A 239 12.47 15.33 11.03
C LEU A 239 13.31 15.99 9.90
N HIS A 240 13.17 15.49 8.67
CA HIS A 240 13.81 16.09 7.51
C HIS A 240 13.27 17.50 7.22
N GLN A 241 11.97 17.70 7.27
CA GLN A 241 11.35 19.03 7.12
C GLN A 241 11.84 20.03 8.16
N LYS A 242 12.11 19.56 9.38
CA LYS A 242 12.70 20.36 10.47
C LYS A 242 14.22 20.52 10.37
N ARG A 243 14.86 20.01 9.32
CA ARG A 243 16.31 20.01 9.10
C ARG A 243 17.12 19.30 10.18
N ILE A 244 16.49 18.40 10.96
CA ILE A 244 17.16 17.57 11.97
C ILE A 244 17.90 16.42 11.28
N ILE A 245 17.30 15.84 10.24
CA ILE A 245 17.91 14.79 9.42
C ILE A 245 18.21 15.35 8.04
N PRO A 246 19.44 15.14 7.48
CA PRO A 246 19.77 15.52 6.13
C PRO A 246 19.02 14.70 5.09
N SER A 247 18.87 15.20 3.87
CA SER A 247 18.22 14.48 2.75
C SER A 247 18.85 13.10 2.50
N MET A 248 20.15 12.97 2.77
CA MET A 248 20.87 11.70 2.65
C MET A 248 20.27 10.61 3.55
N GLY A 249 19.79 10.95 4.75
CA GLY A 249 19.12 10.01 5.65
C GLY A 249 17.82 9.43 5.08
N LEU A 250 17.01 10.27 4.44
CA LEU A 250 15.81 9.79 3.73
C LEU A 250 16.15 8.94 2.52
N ILE A 251 17.10 9.37 1.70
CA ILE A 251 17.55 8.61 0.53
C ILE A 251 18.06 7.25 0.95
N LEU A 252 18.90 7.19 2.00
CA LEU A 252 19.40 5.95 2.55
C LEU A 252 18.26 5.01 3.00
N THR A 253 17.27 5.56 3.71
CA THR A 253 16.08 4.78 4.13
C THR A 253 15.38 4.14 2.93
N TYR A 254 15.11 4.89 1.87
CA TYR A 254 14.46 4.36 0.67
C TYR A 254 15.32 3.37 -0.11
N VAL A 255 16.62 3.61 -0.21
CA VAL A 255 17.57 2.68 -0.87
C VAL A 255 17.71 1.38 -0.07
N MET A 256 17.72 1.45 1.25
CA MET A 256 17.84 0.25 2.10
C MET A 256 16.53 -0.56 2.19
N LEU A 257 15.38 0.04 1.92
CA LEU A 257 14.08 -0.61 2.04
C LEU A 257 13.95 -1.91 1.22
N PRO A 258 14.41 -2.02 -0.04
CA PRO A 258 14.41 -3.27 -0.79
C PRO A 258 15.37 -4.34 -0.24
N PHE A 259 16.49 -3.95 0.38
CA PHE A 259 17.53 -4.87 0.85
C PHE A 259 17.23 -5.38 2.28
N PHE A 260 16.75 -4.51 3.15
CA PHE A 260 16.47 -4.80 4.56
C PHE A 260 14.98 -4.63 4.87
N ASN A 261 14.11 -5.05 3.95
CA ASN A 261 12.68 -4.77 3.96
C ASN A 261 12.01 -5.06 5.31
N ILE A 262 12.14 -6.27 5.86
CA ILE A 262 11.50 -6.66 7.12
C ILE A 262 12.14 -5.91 8.29
N LEU A 263 13.47 -5.90 8.41
CA LEU A 263 14.18 -5.25 9.51
C LEU A 263 13.88 -3.75 9.54
N LEU A 264 13.96 -3.08 8.39
CA LEU A 264 13.72 -1.65 8.29
C LEU A 264 12.27 -1.29 8.57
N ILE A 265 11.31 -2.08 8.06
CA ILE A 265 9.89 -1.90 8.35
C ILE A 265 9.63 -2.07 9.86
N MET A 266 10.25 -3.06 10.51
CA MET A 266 10.13 -3.23 11.96
C MET A 266 10.71 -2.05 12.74
N LEU A 267 11.89 -1.55 12.36
CA LEU A 267 12.48 -0.36 12.99
C LEU A 267 11.58 0.87 12.83
N LEU A 268 11.06 1.09 11.63
CA LEU A 268 10.09 2.18 11.38
C LEU A 268 8.81 1.99 12.20
N ALA A 269 8.31 0.76 12.33
CA ALA A 269 7.14 0.48 13.15
C ALA A 269 7.39 0.76 14.63
N ILE A 270 8.56 0.40 15.17
CA ILE A 270 8.95 0.74 16.55
C ILE A 270 8.99 2.26 16.75
N VAL A 271 9.62 2.99 15.82
CA VAL A 271 9.68 4.47 15.87
C VAL A 271 8.28 5.07 15.81
N GLY A 272 7.42 4.60 14.90
CA GLY A 272 6.04 5.07 14.78
C GLY A 272 5.19 4.74 16.01
N TYR A 273 5.32 3.53 16.55
CA TYR A 273 4.64 3.11 17.77
C TYR A 273 5.02 3.97 18.97
N THR A 274 6.32 4.22 19.17
CA THR A 274 6.80 5.09 20.26
C THR A 274 6.40 6.55 20.05
N ASP A 275 6.36 7.06 18.79
CA ASP A 275 5.83 8.41 18.49
C ASP A 275 4.35 8.52 18.85
N ALA A 276 3.54 7.49 18.67
CA ALA A 276 2.13 7.48 19.06
C ALA A 276 1.92 7.64 20.58
N TRP A 277 2.82 7.06 21.39
CA TRP A 277 2.78 7.17 22.85
C TRP A 277 3.32 8.53 23.35
N PHE A 278 4.50 8.91 22.88
CA PHE A 278 5.28 10.00 23.44
C PHE A 278 5.10 11.34 22.71
N ASN A 279 4.49 11.32 21.51
CA ASN A 279 4.25 12.49 20.68
C ASN A 279 5.52 13.36 20.52
N TYR A 280 6.58 12.76 20.00
CA TYR A 280 7.90 13.41 19.84
C TYR A 280 7.83 14.72 19.07
N ARG A 281 6.92 14.82 18.10
CA ARG A 281 6.74 16.04 17.28
C ARG A 281 6.38 17.27 18.11
N ASN A 282 5.59 17.11 19.16
CA ASN A 282 5.23 18.21 20.06
C ASN A 282 6.35 18.54 21.05
N ARG A 283 7.16 17.56 21.46
CA ARG A 283 8.28 17.77 22.39
C ARG A 283 9.50 18.43 21.74
N ILE A 284 9.73 18.15 20.45
CA ILE A 284 10.86 18.74 19.71
C ILE A 284 10.53 20.16 19.19
N LYS A 285 9.26 20.55 19.19
CA LYS A 285 8.84 21.93 18.85
C LYS A 285 9.14 22.96 19.93
N ASN A 286 9.32 22.53 21.17
CA ASN A 286 9.68 23.34 22.33
C ASN A 286 11.19 23.23 22.60
#